data_ca25f3a4d9e60dc1253ad5c5de1657c4
#
_entry.id   ca25f3a4d9e60dc1253ad5c5de1657c4
#
_cell.length_a   1.000
_cell.length_b   1.000
_cell.length_c   1.000
_cell.angle_alpha   90.00
_cell.angle_beta   90.00
_cell.angle_gamma   90.00
#
_symmetry.space_group_name_H-M   'P 1'
#
loop_
_entity.id
_entity.type
_entity.pdbx_description
1 polymer ?
#
loop_
_entity_poly.entity_id
_entity_poly.type
_entity_poly.pdbx_seq_one_letter_code
_entity_poly.pdbx_strand_id
1 'polypeptide(L)'
;MSSCATPPLDAPVVSLTLVGTGEPLLRMEKRLSCAAAGAKVRLELAIVKDGEALGIPFAQTPAVLHQGKVIFSGLPRTEAIEAWMKSL
;
A
#
# COMPACT_ATOMS: atom_id res chain seq x y z
N MET A 1 4.92 -20.30 -0.83
CA MET A 1 4.79 -18.83 -0.90
C MET A 1 5.13 -18.24 0.46
N SER A 2 6.11 -17.37 0.49
CA SER A 2 6.49 -16.75 1.74
C SER A 2 5.47 -15.70 2.14
N SER A 3 5.04 -15.72 3.37
CA SER A 3 4.19 -14.68 3.93
C SER A 3 5.04 -13.74 4.76
N CYS A 4 4.70 -12.47 4.77
CA CYS A 4 5.39 -11.51 5.60
C CYS A 4 4.92 -11.65 7.05
N ALA A 5 5.82 -11.41 7.98
CA ALA A 5 5.49 -11.52 9.39
C ALA A 5 4.35 -10.56 9.77
N THR A 6 3.51 -11.00 10.69
CA THR A 6 2.47 -10.14 11.24
C THR A 6 3.07 -9.22 12.28
N PRO A 7 2.86 -7.90 12.20
CA PRO A 7 3.39 -6.98 13.21
C PRO A 7 2.68 -7.17 14.56
N PRO A 8 3.31 -6.74 15.67
CA PRO A 8 2.70 -6.83 16.99
C PRO A 8 1.41 -6.00 17.07
N LEU A 9 0.51 -6.42 17.95
CA LEU A 9 -0.79 -5.74 18.10
C LEU A 9 -0.66 -4.28 18.56
N ASP A 10 0.41 -3.94 19.23
CA ASP A 10 0.68 -2.59 19.72
C ASP A 10 1.48 -1.74 18.72
N ALA A 11 1.74 -2.27 17.52
CA ALA A 11 2.46 -1.52 16.51
C ALA A 11 1.63 -0.30 16.02
N PRO A 12 2.30 0.78 15.60
CA PRO A 12 1.60 1.92 15.00
C PRO A 12 0.78 1.50 13.79
N VAL A 13 -0.35 2.14 13.60
CA VAL A 13 -1.26 1.84 12.48
C VAL A 13 -1.02 2.83 11.36
N VAL A 14 -0.85 2.32 10.14
CA VAL A 14 -0.78 3.12 8.92
C VAL A 14 -2.01 2.78 8.08
N SER A 15 -2.83 3.78 7.81
CA SER A 15 -4.04 3.61 7.00
C SER A 15 -3.77 4.09 5.58
N LEU A 16 -3.93 3.21 4.62
CA LEU A 16 -3.69 3.51 3.20
C LEU A 16 -4.90 3.11 2.36
N THR A 17 -5.05 3.77 1.22
CA THR A 17 -6.03 3.38 0.21
C THR A 17 -5.28 2.90 -1.02
N LEU A 18 -5.58 1.69 -1.47
CA LEU A 18 -4.99 1.11 -2.66
C LEU A 18 -6.03 1.13 -3.78
N VAL A 19 -5.69 1.80 -4.88
CA VAL A 19 -6.58 1.97 -6.02
C VAL A 19 -6.04 1.17 -7.20
N GLY A 20 -6.87 0.33 -7.79
CA GLY A 20 -6.49 -0.44 -8.96
C GLY A 20 -7.34 -1.68 -9.14
N THR A 21 -6.98 -2.49 -10.12
CA THR A 21 -7.68 -3.75 -10.44
C THR A 21 -6.69 -4.80 -10.93
N GLY A 22 -7.13 -6.06 -10.92
CA GLY A 22 -6.42 -7.16 -11.52
C GLY A 22 -5.14 -7.55 -10.81
N GLU A 23 -4.22 -8.14 -11.55
CA GLU A 23 -2.98 -8.66 -11.00
C GLU A 23 -2.07 -7.57 -10.43
N PRO A 24 -1.94 -6.38 -11.05
CA PRO A 24 -1.13 -5.31 -10.46
C PRO A 24 -1.62 -4.89 -9.07
N LEU A 25 -2.94 -4.88 -8.86
CA LEU A 25 -3.51 -4.58 -7.55
C LEU A 25 -3.05 -5.61 -6.52
N LEU A 26 -3.13 -6.90 -6.86
CA LEU A 26 -2.74 -7.97 -5.95
C LEU A 26 -1.24 -7.93 -5.63
N ARG A 27 -0.42 -7.63 -6.62
CA ARG A 27 1.03 -7.47 -6.41
C ARG A 27 1.34 -6.31 -5.48
N MET A 28 0.67 -5.19 -5.67
CA MET A 28 0.89 -4.02 -4.83
C MET A 28 0.43 -4.26 -3.40
N GLU A 29 -0.71 -4.92 -3.23
CA GLU A 29 -1.22 -5.29 -1.92
C GLU A 29 -0.19 -6.13 -1.15
N LYS A 30 0.41 -7.11 -1.83
CA LYS A 30 1.42 -7.96 -1.22
C LYS A 30 2.66 -7.17 -0.82
N ARG A 31 3.13 -6.27 -1.70
CA ARG A 31 4.28 -5.42 -1.40
C ARG A 31 4.02 -4.51 -0.21
N LEU A 32 2.82 -3.94 -0.14
CA LEU A 32 2.43 -3.11 1.00
C LEU A 32 2.45 -3.90 2.30
N SER A 33 1.91 -5.10 2.28
CA SER A 33 1.90 -5.97 3.47
C SER A 33 3.31 -6.33 3.93
N CYS A 34 4.19 -6.67 2.98
CA CYS A 34 5.58 -6.99 3.30
C CYS A 34 6.33 -5.78 3.84
N ALA A 35 6.12 -4.61 3.23
CA ALA A 35 6.75 -3.38 3.69
C ALA A 35 6.29 -3.01 5.11
N ALA A 36 5.01 -3.17 5.40
CA ALA A 36 4.47 -2.89 6.73
C ALA A 36 5.10 -3.81 7.77
N ALA A 37 5.25 -5.10 7.46
CA ALA A 37 5.91 -6.04 8.36
C ALA A 37 7.37 -5.64 8.62
N GLY A 38 8.10 -5.25 7.57
CA GLY A 38 9.48 -4.80 7.70
C GLY A 38 9.62 -3.50 8.48
N ALA A 39 8.66 -2.60 8.33
CA ALA A 39 8.64 -1.32 9.06
C ALA A 39 8.05 -1.45 10.47
N LYS A 40 7.56 -2.63 10.84
CA LYS A 40 6.94 -2.92 12.12
C LYS A 40 5.73 -2.03 12.41
N VAL A 41 4.89 -1.84 11.39
CA VAL A 41 3.64 -1.11 11.50
C VAL A 41 2.47 -2.02 11.13
N ARG A 42 1.30 -1.69 11.64
CA ARG A 42 0.06 -2.39 11.27
C ARG A 42 -0.54 -1.65 10.08
N LEU A 43 -0.86 -2.40 9.03
CA LEU A 43 -1.43 -1.83 7.82
C LEU A 43 -2.95 -1.99 7.83
N GLU A 44 -3.65 -0.87 7.75
CA GLU A 44 -5.07 -0.86 7.44
C GLU A 44 -5.22 -0.41 5.99
N LEU A 45 -5.71 -1.30 5.16
CA LEU A 45 -5.76 -1.08 3.73
C LEU A 45 -7.20 -1.12 3.23
N ALA A 46 -7.62 -0.01 2.63
CA ALA A 46 -8.88 0.05 1.90
C ALA A 46 -8.58 -0.12 0.41
N ILE A 47 -9.35 -0.96 -0.27
CA ILE A 47 -9.17 -1.20 -1.69
C ILE A 47 -10.31 -0.55 -2.45
N VAL A 48 -9.97 0.30 -3.41
CA VAL A 48 -10.92 0.99 -4.28
C VAL A 48 -10.61 0.59 -5.72
N LYS A 49 -11.58 -0.01 -6.40
CA LYS A 49 -11.40 -0.45 -7.78
C LYS A 49 -11.69 0.65 -8.78
N ASP A 50 -12.49 1.64 -8.41
CA ASP A 50 -12.85 2.76 -9.28
C ASP A 50 -12.02 3.99 -8.91
N GLY A 51 -10.87 4.13 -9.55
CA GLY A 51 -9.99 5.28 -9.32
C GLY A 51 -10.54 6.58 -9.86
N GLU A 52 -11.43 6.53 -10.85
CA GLU A 52 -11.99 7.76 -11.44
C GLU A 52 -12.80 8.53 -10.40
N ALA A 53 -13.48 7.85 -9.51
CA ALA A 53 -14.23 8.49 -8.43
C ALA A 53 -13.31 9.31 -7.50
N LEU A 54 -12.01 8.97 -7.47
CA LEU A 54 -11.00 9.66 -6.67
C LEU A 54 -10.11 10.57 -7.53
N GLY A 55 -10.44 10.74 -8.80
CA GLY A 55 -9.64 11.56 -9.73
C GLY A 55 -8.34 10.89 -10.17
N ILE A 56 -8.25 9.57 -10.08
CA ILE A 56 -7.04 8.81 -10.43
C ILE A 56 -7.26 8.09 -11.75
N PRO A 57 -6.55 8.49 -12.84
CA PRO A 57 -6.67 7.79 -14.12
C PRO A 57 -6.18 6.35 -14.02
N PHE A 58 -6.78 5.47 -14.82
CA PHE A 58 -6.37 4.06 -14.88
C PHE A 58 -4.88 3.89 -15.16
N ALA A 59 -4.32 4.77 -15.99
CA ALA A 59 -2.90 4.71 -16.33
C ALA A 59 -1.97 4.92 -15.13
N GLN A 60 -2.47 5.51 -14.03
CA GLN A 60 -1.70 5.72 -12.81
C GLN A 60 -1.92 4.62 -11.78
N THR A 61 -2.76 3.65 -12.08
CA THR A 61 -3.01 2.53 -11.16
C THR A 61 -1.97 1.41 -11.37
N PRO A 62 -1.66 0.64 -10.34
CA PRO A 62 -2.13 0.79 -8.97
C PRO A 62 -1.56 2.05 -8.32
N ALA A 63 -2.38 2.72 -7.54
CA ALA A 63 -1.98 3.92 -6.81
C ALA A 63 -2.25 3.75 -5.32
N VAL A 64 -1.40 4.32 -4.50
CA VAL A 64 -1.57 4.27 -3.04
C VAL A 64 -1.74 5.68 -2.53
N LEU A 65 -2.80 5.88 -1.75
CA LEU A 65 -3.11 7.16 -1.15
C LEU A 65 -2.91 7.10 0.37
N HIS A 66 -2.35 8.16 0.90
CA HIS A 66 -2.23 8.37 2.34
C HIS A 66 -2.81 9.74 2.66
N GLN A 67 -3.84 9.77 3.50
CA GLN A 67 -4.54 11.00 3.87
C GLN A 67 -5.05 11.76 2.62
N GLY A 68 -5.56 11.03 1.64
CA GLY A 68 -6.12 11.61 0.42
C GLY A 68 -5.09 12.02 -0.63
N LYS A 69 -3.80 11.81 -0.39
CA LYS A 69 -2.75 12.16 -1.35
C LYS A 69 -2.13 10.90 -1.93
N VAL A 70 -1.88 10.91 -3.23
CA VAL A 70 -1.17 9.82 -3.91
C VAL A 70 0.29 9.86 -3.50
N ILE A 71 0.76 8.80 -2.85
CA ILE A 71 2.15 8.68 -2.41
C ILE A 71 2.96 7.73 -3.29
N PHE A 72 2.30 6.75 -3.90
CA PHE A 72 2.92 5.84 -4.84
C PHE A 72 2.00 5.61 -6.02
N SER A 73 2.59 5.45 -7.20
CA SER A 73 1.90 5.07 -8.42
C SER A 73 2.73 4.01 -9.12
N GLY A 74 2.06 3.01 -9.71
CA GLY A 74 2.73 1.87 -10.32
C GLY A 74 3.12 0.83 -9.28
N LEU A 75 4.24 0.15 -9.51
CA LEU A 75 4.72 -0.94 -8.64
C LEU A 75 6.09 -0.58 -8.06
N PRO A 76 6.16 0.27 -7.04
CA PRO A 76 7.42 0.57 -6.39
C PRO A 76 7.97 -0.65 -5.68
N ARG A 77 9.27 -0.67 -5.43
CA ARG A 77 9.90 -1.77 -4.71
C ARG A 77 9.45 -1.78 -3.25
N THR A 78 9.38 -2.97 -2.68
CA THR A 78 9.01 -3.14 -1.27
C THR A 78 9.90 -2.30 -0.35
N GLU A 79 11.21 -2.23 -0.65
CA GLU A 79 12.16 -1.45 0.14
C GLU A 79 11.83 0.04 0.14
N ALA A 80 11.35 0.57 -0.99
CA ALA A 80 10.97 1.97 -1.09
C ALA A 80 9.72 2.26 -0.23
N ILE A 81 8.77 1.36 -0.25
CA ILE A 81 7.56 1.48 0.55
C ILE A 81 7.90 1.39 2.05
N GLU A 82 8.75 0.43 2.41
CA GLU A 82 9.19 0.26 3.79
C GLU A 82 9.90 1.51 4.30
N ALA A 83 10.80 2.08 3.50
CA ALA A 83 11.50 3.30 3.87
C ALA A 83 10.55 4.46 4.12
N TRP A 84 9.51 4.58 3.27
CA TRP A 84 8.49 5.61 3.46
C TRP A 84 7.72 5.39 4.77
N MET A 85 7.34 4.15 5.05
CA MET A 85 6.61 3.83 6.28
C MET A 85 7.44 4.13 7.52
N LYS A 86 8.75 3.86 7.46
CA LYS A 86 9.66 4.15 8.59
C LYS A 86 9.86 5.64 8.81
N SER A 87 9.59 6.45 7.80
CA SER A 87 9.74 7.91 7.90
C SER A 87 8.54 8.61 8.54
N LEU A 88 7.46 7.90 8.78
CA LEU A 88 6.24 8.46 9.36
C LEU A 88 6.37 8.82 10.85
#